data_64d283fd084c0ddedd5d6b85ec4f91a2
#
_entry.id   64d283fd084c0ddedd5d6b85ec4f91a2
#
_cell.length_a   1.000
_cell.length_b   1.000
_cell.length_c   1.000
_cell.angle_alpha   90.00
_cell.angle_beta   90.00
_cell.angle_gamma   90.00
#
_symmetry.space_group_name_H-M   'P 1'
#
loop_
_entity.id
_entity.type
_entity.pdbx_description
1 polymer ?
#
loop_
_entity_poly.entity_id
_entity_poly.type
_entity_poly.pdbx_seq_one_letter_code
_entity_poly.pdbx_strand_id
1 'polypeptide(L)'
;VDDEDFEYLNQWKWCYSNGWAMRGVYIGTGRKDNRSYKIYMHNLIVKPSEGMIIDHISRDGLDNRRLNLRECTWKENTRNRSIGKANTTGYKGVVKVKDENKWRARITVNGKQIQLGYFKDKKEAAKTYNEAAKEHFGEFACLNKI
;
A
#
# COMPACT_ATOMS: atom_id res chain seq x y z
N VAL A 1 10.86 -0.53 -14.53
CA VAL A 1 10.57 -1.91 -14.93
C VAL A 1 11.86 -2.68 -15.10
N ASP A 2 11.79 -4.00 -15.16
CA ASP A 2 12.92 -4.86 -15.52
C ASP A 2 13.15 -4.84 -17.05
N ASP A 3 14.38 -5.16 -17.49
CA ASP A 3 14.76 -5.11 -18.92
C ASP A 3 13.91 -6.06 -19.77
N GLU A 4 13.55 -7.21 -19.23
CA GLU A 4 12.70 -8.20 -19.91
C GLU A 4 11.28 -7.71 -20.22
N ASP A 5 10.76 -6.76 -19.45
CA ASP A 5 9.43 -6.17 -19.62
C ASP A 5 9.46 -4.91 -20.50
N PHE A 6 10.66 -4.31 -20.70
CA PHE A 6 10.80 -2.99 -21.32
C PHE A 6 10.26 -2.97 -22.78
N GLU A 7 10.71 -3.87 -23.62
CA GLU A 7 10.31 -3.91 -25.04
C GLU A 7 8.78 -4.05 -25.19
N TYR A 8 8.17 -4.91 -24.37
CA TYR A 8 6.72 -5.10 -24.37
C TYR A 8 5.97 -3.85 -23.92
N LEU A 9 6.43 -3.20 -22.87
CA LEU A 9 5.75 -2.03 -22.29
C LEU A 9 6.00 -0.76 -23.12
N ASN A 10 7.14 -0.64 -23.80
CA ASN A 10 7.52 0.53 -24.59
C ASN A 10 6.67 0.72 -25.86
N GLN A 11 5.84 -0.26 -26.23
CA GLN A 11 4.87 -0.14 -27.33
C GLN A 11 3.78 0.91 -27.04
N TRP A 12 3.59 1.33 -25.79
CA TRP A 12 2.54 2.25 -25.38
C TRP A 12 3.07 3.49 -24.65
N LYS A 13 2.33 4.58 -24.81
CA LYS A 13 2.57 5.78 -24.01
C LYS A 13 1.93 5.62 -22.65
N TRP A 14 2.73 5.73 -21.61
CA TRP A 14 2.31 5.68 -20.23
C TRP A 14 2.18 7.08 -19.63
N CYS A 15 1.26 7.27 -18.71
CA CYS A 15 1.09 8.49 -17.94
C CYS A 15 1.08 8.19 -16.45
N TYR A 16 1.50 9.19 -15.66
CA TYR A 16 1.38 9.15 -14.22
C TYR A 16 -0.03 9.58 -13.80
N SER A 17 -0.68 8.79 -12.98
CA SER A 17 -1.98 9.16 -12.38
C SER A 17 -2.11 8.57 -10.98
N ASN A 18 -2.31 9.44 -9.98
CA ASN A 18 -2.56 9.05 -8.59
C ASN A 18 -1.53 8.07 -8.00
N GLY A 19 -0.26 8.21 -8.34
CA GLY A 19 0.81 7.35 -7.82
C GLY A 19 1.17 6.15 -8.70
N TRP A 20 0.52 5.95 -9.85
CA TRP A 20 0.66 4.76 -10.70
C TRP A 20 1.06 5.11 -12.13
N ALA A 21 1.81 4.23 -12.77
CA ALA A 21 1.98 4.23 -14.22
C ALA A 21 0.77 3.55 -14.85
N MET A 22 0.02 4.28 -15.67
CA MET A 22 -1.17 3.78 -16.33
C MET A 22 -1.32 4.33 -17.75
N ARG A 23 -2.17 3.69 -18.56
CA ARG A 23 -2.65 4.22 -19.84
C ARG A 23 -4.17 4.09 -19.94
N GLY A 24 -4.80 5.02 -20.64
CA GLY A 24 -6.20 4.92 -21.00
C GLY A 24 -6.35 4.17 -22.33
N VAL A 25 -7.36 3.32 -22.42
CA VAL A 25 -7.79 2.71 -23.68
C VAL A 25 -9.20 3.17 -23.98
N TYR A 26 -9.35 3.86 -25.08
CA TYR A 26 -10.65 4.32 -25.56
C TYR A 26 -11.33 3.19 -26.33
N ILE A 27 -12.58 2.92 -26.00
CA ILE A 27 -13.41 1.88 -26.63
C ILE A 27 -14.73 2.42 -27.21
N GLY A 28 -14.92 3.75 -27.15
CA GLY A 28 -16.12 4.42 -27.65
C GLY A 28 -16.17 4.42 -29.19
N THR A 29 -17.37 4.31 -29.74
CA THR A 29 -17.64 4.25 -31.18
C THR A 29 -17.96 5.59 -31.82
N GLY A 30 -17.90 6.69 -31.09
CA GLY A 30 -18.20 8.02 -31.63
C GLY A 30 -18.24 9.14 -30.59
N ARG A 31 -18.57 10.37 -31.06
CA ARG A 31 -18.56 11.59 -30.23
C ARG A 31 -19.43 11.54 -28.96
N LYS A 32 -20.44 10.67 -28.92
CA LYS A 32 -21.35 10.52 -27.78
C LYS A 32 -21.01 9.35 -26.86
N ASP A 33 -20.10 8.46 -27.29
CA ASP A 33 -19.67 7.28 -26.52
C ASP A 33 -18.20 7.44 -26.12
N ASN A 34 -17.97 7.97 -24.93
CA ASN A 34 -16.65 8.25 -24.35
C ASN A 34 -16.17 7.13 -23.41
N ARG A 35 -16.61 5.88 -23.62
CA ARG A 35 -16.17 4.79 -22.77
C ARG A 35 -14.68 4.57 -22.90
N SER A 36 -14.01 4.55 -21.77
CA SER A 36 -12.59 4.24 -21.67
C SER A 36 -12.33 3.43 -20.41
N TYR A 37 -11.30 2.61 -20.44
CA TYR A 37 -10.80 1.92 -19.25
C TYR A 37 -9.32 2.20 -19.05
N LYS A 38 -8.88 2.02 -17.81
CA LYS A 38 -7.49 2.22 -17.43
C LYS A 38 -6.76 0.88 -17.38
N ILE A 39 -5.58 0.84 -17.96
CA ILE A 39 -4.65 -0.27 -17.81
C ILE A 39 -3.51 0.21 -16.94
N TYR A 40 -3.27 -0.49 -15.84
CA TYR A 40 -2.15 -0.23 -14.96
C TYR A 40 -0.96 -1.09 -15.36
N MET A 41 0.25 -0.51 -15.35
CA MET A 41 1.47 -1.17 -15.82
C MET A 41 1.76 -2.45 -15.04
N HIS A 42 1.67 -2.41 -13.71
CA HIS A 42 1.89 -3.57 -12.85
C HIS A 42 0.97 -4.77 -13.18
N ASN A 43 -0.27 -4.53 -13.65
CA ASN A 43 -1.19 -5.60 -14.03
C ASN A 43 -0.86 -6.26 -15.37
N LEU A 44 -0.03 -5.63 -16.22
CA LEU A 44 0.51 -6.25 -17.42
C LEU A 44 1.75 -7.10 -17.13
N ILE A 45 2.57 -6.65 -16.19
CA ILE A 45 3.81 -7.34 -15.77
C ILE A 45 3.47 -8.59 -14.95
N VAL A 46 2.58 -8.42 -13.96
CA VAL A 46 2.10 -9.51 -13.11
C VAL A 46 0.57 -9.54 -13.23
N LYS A 47 0.06 -10.52 -13.96
CA LYS A 47 -1.40 -10.68 -14.14
C LYS A 47 -1.98 -11.25 -12.85
N PRO A 48 -2.84 -10.50 -12.13
CA PRO A 48 -3.43 -11.02 -10.90
C PRO A 48 -4.41 -12.16 -11.18
N SER A 49 -4.46 -13.13 -10.29
CA SER A 49 -5.47 -14.18 -10.27
C SER A 49 -6.86 -13.59 -9.96
N GLU A 50 -7.91 -14.36 -10.18
CA GLU A 50 -9.28 -13.92 -9.91
C GLU A 50 -9.46 -13.54 -8.43
N GLY A 51 -9.99 -12.34 -8.19
CA GLY A 51 -10.20 -11.80 -6.84
C GLY A 51 -8.94 -11.25 -6.16
N MET A 52 -7.77 -11.34 -6.81
CA MET A 52 -6.50 -10.80 -6.30
C MET A 52 -6.16 -9.46 -6.95
N ILE A 53 -5.24 -8.74 -6.34
CA ILE A 53 -4.68 -7.48 -6.87
C ILE A 53 -3.16 -7.49 -6.76
N ILE A 54 -2.50 -6.58 -7.46
CA ILE A 54 -1.05 -6.40 -7.34
C ILE A 54 -0.74 -5.25 -6.38
N ASP A 55 0.11 -5.53 -5.39
CA ASP A 55 0.65 -4.57 -4.42
C ASP A 55 2.11 -4.25 -4.74
N HIS A 56 2.50 -2.99 -4.52
CA HIS A 56 3.91 -2.57 -4.57
C HIS A 56 4.51 -2.69 -3.17
N ILE A 57 5.45 -3.60 -2.97
CA ILE A 57 6.08 -3.88 -1.68
C ILE A 57 6.69 -2.60 -1.08
N SER A 58 7.40 -1.82 -1.88
CA SER A 58 7.99 -0.53 -1.49
C SER A 58 6.96 0.59 -1.27
N ARG A 59 5.72 0.44 -1.77
CA ARG A 59 4.67 1.48 -1.84
C ARG A 59 4.98 2.60 -2.84
N ASP A 60 5.97 2.43 -3.70
CA ASP A 60 6.21 3.27 -4.86
C ASP A 60 5.54 2.65 -6.08
N GLY A 61 4.41 3.22 -6.49
CA GLY A 61 3.62 2.71 -7.62
C GLY A 61 4.25 2.96 -9.00
N LEU A 62 5.43 3.62 -9.06
CA LEU A 62 6.23 3.77 -10.27
C LEU A 62 7.34 2.73 -10.36
N ASP A 63 7.72 2.08 -9.27
CA ASP A 63 8.67 0.97 -9.28
C ASP A 63 7.96 -0.34 -9.64
N ASN A 64 7.80 -0.57 -10.94
CA ASN A 64 7.12 -1.75 -11.49
C ASN A 64 8.08 -2.91 -11.80
N ARG A 65 9.22 -3.01 -11.12
CA ARG A 65 10.09 -4.19 -11.21
C ARG A 65 9.40 -5.39 -10.54
N ARG A 66 9.56 -6.57 -11.12
CA ARG A 66 8.91 -7.81 -10.64
C ARG A 66 9.19 -8.11 -9.17
N LEU A 67 10.42 -7.85 -8.70
CA LEU A 67 10.81 -8.00 -7.29
C LEU A 67 10.07 -7.05 -6.33
N ASN A 68 9.49 -5.96 -6.83
CA ASN A 68 8.68 -5.02 -6.06
C ASN A 68 7.18 -5.28 -6.16
N LEU A 69 6.75 -6.18 -7.04
CA LEU A 69 5.36 -6.52 -7.26
C LEU A 69 5.01 -7.85 -6.59
N ARG A 70 3.87 -7.89 -5.92
CA ARG A 70 3.35 -9.14 -5.36
C ARG A 70 1.83 -9.20 -5.50
N GLU A 71 1.33 -10.39 -5.70
CA GLU A 71 -0.09 -10.67 -5.68
C GLU A 71 -0.60 -10.71 -4.24
N CYS A 72 -1.75 -10.11 -3.98
CA CYS A 72 -2.34 -10.07 -2.65
C CYS A 72 -3.85 -9.85 -2.69
N THR A 73 -4.51 -10.09 -1.57
CA THR A 73 -5.89 -9.70 -1.35
C THR A 73 -6.01 -8.20 -1.02
N TRP A 74 -7.18 -7.61 -1.22
CA TRP A 74 -7.47 -6.25 -0.75
C TRP A 74 -7.15 -6.03 0.74
N LYS A 75 -7.37 -7.05 1.57
CA LYS A 75 -7.11 -7.00 3.00
C LYS A 75 -5.62 -6.90 3.30
N GLU A 76 -4.78 -7.65 2.61
CA GLU A 76 -3.33 -7.63 2.73
C GLU A 76 -2.75 -6.31 2.22
N ASN A 77 -3.17 -5.83 1.06
CA ASN A 77 -2.76 -4.53 0.54
C ASN A 77 -3.08 -3.38 1.52
N THR A 78 -4.25 -3.43 2.18
CA THR A 78 -4.60 -2.43 3.21
C THR A 78 -3.61 -2.41 4.38
N ARG A 79 -2.98 -3.54 4.73
CA ARG A 79 -1.96 -3.64 5.77
C ARG A 79 -0.66 -2.94 5.37
N ASN A 80 -0.26 -3.02 4.10
CA ASN A 80 0.92 -2.33 3.55
C ASN A 80 0.75 -0.81 3.42
N ARG A 81 -0.44 -0.25 3.58
CA ARG A 81 -0.66 1.21 3.47
C ARG A 81 0.16 1.99 4.49
N SER A 82 0.77 3.07 4.02
CA SER A 82 1.44 4.05 4.89
C SER A 82 0.47 4.76 5.84
N ILE A 83 1.02 5.51 6.78
CA ILE A 83 0.24 6.36 7.69
C ILE A 83 -0.56 7.39 6.90
N GLY A 84 -1.82 7.60 7.30
CA GLY A 84 -2.69 8.60 6.68
C GLY A 84 -2.26 10.04 7.01
N LYS A 85 -2.67 11.00 6.18
CA LYS A 85 -2.37 12.43 6.35
C LYS A 85 -2.85 13.00 7.70
N ALA A 86 -3.89 12.43 8.28
CA ALA A 86 -4.43 12.83 9.59
C ALA A 86 -3.61 12.31 10.78
N ASN A 87 -2.55 11.52 10.56
CA ASN A 87 -1.70 11.04 11.65
C ASN A 87 -0.80 12.17 12.16
N THR A 88 -0.95 12.51 13.43
CA THR A 88 -0.21 13.59 14.11
C THR A 88 1.02 13.09 14.88
N THR A 89 1.17 11.78 15.06
CA THR A 89 2.25 11.19 15.86
C THR A 89 3.50 10.86 15.05
N GLY A 90 3.35 10.72 13.72
CA GLY A 90 4.37 10.24 12.80
C GLY A 90 4.55 8.72 12.81
N TYR A 91 3.79 8.00 13.64
CA TYR A 91 3.86 6.54 13.74
C TYR A 91 2.51 5.87 13.56
N LYS A 92 2.49 4.79 12.78
CA LYS A 92 1.33 3.94 12.58
C LYS A 92 0.98 3.19 13.88
N GLY A 93 -0.30 3.19 14.24
CA GLY A 93 -0.77 2.49 15.45
C GLY A 93 -0.44 3.15 16.78
N VAL A 94 0.18 4.33 16.77
CA VAL A 94 0.52 5.10 17.98
C VAL A 94 -0.37 6.33 18.09
N VAL A 95 -0.96 6.55 19.24
CA VAL A 95 -1.77 7.73 19.54
C VAL A 95 -1.38 8.33 20.90
N LYS A 96 -1.41 9.65 21.01
CA LYS A 96 -1.22 10.32 22.30
C LYS A 96 -2.46 10.12 23.15
N VAL A 97 -2.27 9.78 24.42
CA VAL A 97 -3.36 9.71 25.40
C VAL A 97 -3.73 11.13 25.80
N LYS A 98 -5.03 11.46 25.72
CA LYS A 98 -5.52 12.76 26.12
C LYS A 98 -5.27 12.96 27.62
N ASP A 99 -4.83 14.15 27.99
CA ASP A 99 -4.59 14.57 29.38
C ASP A 99 -3.53 13.76 30.17
N GLU A 100 -2.79 12.89 29.49
CA GLU A 100 -1.67 12.13 30.03
C GLU A 100 -0.40 12.31 29.19
N ASN A 101 0.75 12.30 29.86
CA ASN A 101 2.04 12.30 29.12
C ASN A 101 2.46 10.89 28.71
N LYS A 102 1.55 10.18 28.03
CA LYS A 102 1.72 8.80 27.59
C LYS A 102 1.28 8.61 26.15
N TRP A 103 1.79 7.55 25.54
CA TRP A 103 1.48 7.08 24.19
C TRP A 103 0.85 5.69 24.26
N ARG A 104 -0.23 5.47 23.54
CA ARG A 104 -0.87 4.18 23.43
C ARG A 104 -0.53 3.56 22.09
N ALA A 105 0.00 2.32 22.12
CA ALA A 105 0.13 1.50 20.93
C ALA A 105 -1.10 0.59 20.75
N ARG A 106 -1.59 0.48 19.54
CA ARG A 106 -2.73 -0.37 19.15
C ARG A 106 -2.59 -0.86 17.72
N ILE A 107 -3.15 -2.04 17.44
CA ILE A 107 -3.21 -2.63 16.11
C ILE A 107 -4.63 -3.11 15.82
N THR A 108 -5.05 -3.08 14.56
CA THR A 108 -6.35 -3.62 14.16
C THR A 108 -6.15 -4.89 13.35
N VAL A 109 -6.60 -6.01 13.87
CA VAL A 109 -6.50 -7.33 13.23
C VAL A 109 -7.91 -7.86 12.99
N ASN A 110 -8.24 -8.18 11.75
CA ASN A 110 -9.55 -8.71 11.36
C ASN A 110 -10.74 -7.86 11.87
N GLY A 111 -10.60 -6.53 11.78
CA GLY A 111 -11.63 -5.58 12.25
C GLY A 111 -11.66 -5.35 13.77
N LYS A 112 -10.93 -6.15 14.55
CA LYS A 112 -10.83 -5.98 16.00
C LYS A 112 -9.59 -5.18 16.37
N GLN A 113 -9.77 -4.18 17.23
CA GLN A 113 -8.67 -3.38 17.76
C GLN A 113 -8.07 -4.06 18.99
N ILE A 114 -6.76 -4.29 18.95
CA ILE A 114 -5.96 -4.87 20.03
C ILE A 114 -5.12 -3.75 20.62
N GLN A 115 -5.21 -3.54 21.92
CA GLN A 115 -4.36 -2.62 22.66
C GLN A 115 -3.05 -3.31 23.02
N LEU A 116 -1.91 -2.70 22.66
CA LEU A 116 -0.57 -3.27 22.87
C LEU A 116 0.11 -2.72 24.11
N GLY A 117 -0.33 -1.57 24.63
CA GLY A 117 0.20 -0.99 25.87
C GLY A 117 0.22 0.54 25.87
N TYR A 118 0.69 1.08 27.00
CA TYR A 118 0.93 2.49 27.23
C TYR A 118 2.41 2.73 27.53
N PHE A 119 2.98 3.78 26.93
CA PHE A 119 4.41 4.05 26.94
C PHE A 119 4.67 5.52 27.26
N LYS A 120 5.78 5.81 27.94
CA LYS A 120 6.25 7.19 28.16
C LYS A 120 6.88 7.75 26.89
N ASP A 121 7.55 6.90 26.09
CA ASP A 121 8.16 7.29 24.82
C ASP A 121 7.35 6.77 23.61
N LYS A 122 7.14 7.66 22.64
CA LYS A 122 6.44 7.32 21.40
C LYS A 122 7.19 6.34 20.50
N LYS A 123 8.53 6.30 20.57
CA LYS A 123 9.34 5.34 19.81
C LYS A 123 9.22 3.93 20.38
N GLU A 124 9.12 3.78 21.69
CA GLU A 124 8.83 2.49 22.34
C GLU A 124 7.45 1.97 21.90
N ALA A 125 6.43 2.83 21.92
CA ALA A 125 5.11 2.49 21.42
C ALA A 125 5.14 2.05 19.95
N ALA A 126 5.96 2.72 19.11
CA ALA A 126 6.12 2.38 17.70
C ALA A 126 6.88 1.05 17.48
N LYS A 127 7.88 0.73 18.32
CA LYS A 127 8.56 -0.57 18.32
C LYS A 127 7.58 -1.71 18.62
N THR A 128 6.81 -1.58 19.68
CA THR A 128 5.79 -2.56 20.07
C THR A 128 4.73 -2.76 18.96
N TYR A 129 4.33 -1.66 18.30
CA TYR A 129 3.47 -1.78 17.12
C TYR A 129 4.15 -2.58 15.99
N ASN A 130 5.43 -2.32 15.71
CA ASN A 130 6.17 -3.01 14.65
C ASN A 130 6.27 -4.53 14.92
N GLU A 131 6.50 -4.93 16.16
CA GLU A 131 6.54 -6.34 16.58
C GLU A 131 5.19 -7.01 16.34
N ALA A 132 4.12 -6.43 16.85
CA ALA A 132 2.77 -6.93 16.62
C ALA A 132 2.38 -6.95 15.13
N ALA A 133 2.81 -5.95 14.36
CA ALA A 133 2.54 -5.90 12.93
C ALA A 133 3.27 -7.01 12.17
N LYS A 134 4.52 -7.32 12.52
CA LYS A 134 5.25 -8.47 11.95
C LYS A 134 4.57 -9.79 12.29
N GLU A 135 4.16 -9.98 13.54
CA GLU A 135 3.49 -11.19 13.99
C GLU A 135 2.16 -11.43 13.26
N HIS A 136 1.32 -10.38 13.17
CA HIS A 136 -0.02 -10.53 12.62
C HIS A 136 -0.13 -10.37 11.10
N PHE A 137 0.80 -9.66 10.46
CA PHE A 137 0.71 -9.29 9.05
C PHE A 137 1.88 -9.82 8.21
N GLY A 138 2.93 -10.37 8.84
CA GLY A 138 4.08 -10.94 8.14
C GLY A 138 4.71 -9.95 7.15
N GLU A 139 4.90 -10.38 5.93
CA GLU A 139 5.48 -9.60 4.83
C GLU A 139 4.64 -8.38 4.40
N PHE A 140 3.32 -8.37 4.71
CA PHE A 140 2.43 -7.23 4.43
C PHE A 140 2.48 -6.14 5.51
N ALA A 141 3.29 -6.30 6.54
CA ALA A 141 3.40 -5.33 7.61
C ALA A 141 4.06 -4.03 7.15
N CYS A 142 3.32 -2.92 7.19
CA CYS A 142 3.91 -1.58 7.04
C CYS A 142 4.50 -1.13 8.38
N LEU A 143 5.82 -1.25 8.53
CA LEU A 143 6.52 -0.92 9.75
C LEU A 143 6.82 0.59 9.86
N ASN A 144 6.85 1.08 11.10
CA ASN A 144 7.34 2.42 11.41
C ASN A 144 8.87 2.49 11.24
N LYS A 145 9.36 3.57 10.66
CA LYS A 145 10.78 3.92 10.69
C LYS A 145 11.08 4.56 12.06
N ILE A 146 12.00 3.99 12.84
CA ILE A 146 12.29 4.40 14.23
C ILE A 146 13.70 4.93 14.34
#